data_951bf3e07feafdbbe6d1e2d229c266ba
#
_entry.id   951bf3e07feafdbbe6d1e2d229c266ba
#
_cell.length_a   1.000
_cell.length_b   1.000
_cell.length_c   1.000
_cell.angle_alpha   90.00
_cell.angle_beta   90.00
_cell.angle_gamma   90.00
#
_symmetry.space_group_name_H-M   'P 1'
#
loop_
_entity.id
_entity.type
_entity.pdbx_description
1 polymer ?
#
loop_
_entity_poly.entity_id
_entity_poly.type
_entity_poly.pdbx_seq_one_letter_code
_entity_poly.pdbx_strand_id
1 'polypeptide(L)'
;PPFSADKKENPTGDETAKKSRKRMLFALFVTLAVSVPCALGLFFLAGPAARIIFRALSHEESAVLVKLVKILSVSAVFLSCTQTLSACLTGLGKPKYAAISMGIAVTVKTVLNFALVSQRKISVYGAAIAADVCYLVAFAFDLVYNLIVTRRKKLRGNTAR
;
A
#
# COMPACT_ATOMS: atom_id res chain seq x y z
N PRO A 1 -48.26 9.31 24.57
CA PRO A 1 -46.88 9.39 24.98
C PRO A 1 -46.06 9.83 23.79
N PRO A 2 -45.31 10.96 23.91
CA PRO A 2 -44.51 11.45 22.82
C PRO A 2 -43.30 10.52 22.63
N PHE A 3 -43.19 10.00 21.43
CA PHE A 3 -42.03 9.28 20.96
C PHE A 3 -40.83 10.25 21.02
N SER A 4 -39.96 10.05 22.01
CA SER A 4 -38.74 10.81 22.19
C SER A 4 -37.82 10.47 21.01
N ALA A 5 -37.85 11.32 19.99
CA ALA A 5 -36.86 11.25 18.89
C ALA A 5 -35.51 11.46 19.51
N ASP A 6 -34.77 10.37 19.67
CA ASP A 6 -33.40 10.34 20.10
C ASP A 6 -32.59 11.25 19.11
N LYS A 7 -32.28 12.43 19.62
CA LYS A 7 -31.54 13.46 18.89
C LYS A 7 -30.14 12.92 18.68
N LYS A 8 -29.95 12.15 17.60
CA LYS A 8 -28.63 11.74 17.12
C LYS A 8 -27.80 13.00 16.98
N GLU A 9 -27.07 13.32 18.02
CA GLU A 9 -26.09 14.40 18.04
C GLU A 9 -25.21 14.23 16.80
N ASN A 10 -25.33 15.18 15.88
CA ASN A 10 -24.52 15.20 14.66
C ASN A 10 -23.07 15.37 15.09
N PRO A 11 -22.20 14.36 14.95
CA PRO A 11 -20.85 14.43 15.48
C PRO A 11 -20.12 15.60 14.83
N THR A 12 -19.57 16.46 15.66
CA THR A 12 -18.78 17.64 15.24
C THR A 12 -17.73 17.20 14.20
N GLY A 13 -17.52 18.02 13.17
CA GLY A 13 -16.59 17.68 12.06
C GLY A 13 -15.19 17.27 12.55
N ASP A 14 -14.77 17.76 13.72
CA ASP A 14 -13.50 17.38 14.38
C ASP A 14 -13.55 15.93 14.92
N GLU A 15 -14.65 15.52 15.53
CA GLU A 15 -14.83 14.14 16.01
C GLU A 15 -14.86 13.14 14.85
N THR A 16 -15.54 13.49 13.76
CA THR A 16 -15.59 12.67 12.55
C THR A 16 -14.22 12.51 11.91
N ALA A 17 -13.43 13.59 11.84
CA ALA A 17 -12.08 13.56 11.32
C ALA A 17 -11.13 12.74 12.22
N LYS A 18 -11.23 12.90 13.54
CA LYS A 18 -10.44 12.15 14.52
C LYS A 18 -10.77 10.66 14.50
N LYS A 19 -12.06 10.31 14.38
CA LYS A 19 -12.54 8.92 14.26
C LYS A 19 -12.08 8.27 12.96
N SER A 20 -12.12 9.01 11.83
CA SER A 20 -11.62 8.55 10.54
C SER A 20 -10.11 8.27 10.57
N ARG A 21 -9.32 9.17 11.17
CA ARG A 21 -7.87 8.99 11.31
C ARG A 21 -7.52 7.79 12.21
N LYS A 22 -8.23 7.59 13.31
CA LYS A 22 -8.04 6.41 14.17
C LYS A 22 -8.31 5.12 13.42
N ARG A 23 -9.40 5.07 12.65
CA ARG A 23 -9.75 3.89 11.83
C ARG A 23 -8.70 3.60 10.77
N MET A 24 -8.18 4.62 10.09
CA MET A 24 -7.11 4.48 9.11
C MET A 24 -5.83 3.93 9.75
N LEU A 25 -5.41 4.50 10.88
CA LEU A 25 -4.23 4.04 11.61
C LEU A 25 -4.40 2.61 12.12
N PHE A 26 -5.57 2.26 12.62
CA PHE A 26 -5.88 0.91 13.05
C PHE A 26 -5.83 -0.08 11.87
N ALA A 27 -6.42 0.27 10.73
CA ALA A 27 -6.37 -0.55 9.53
C ALA A 27 -4.93 -0.77 9.04
N LEU A 28 -4.12 0.31 9.02
CA LEU A 28 -2.69 0.21 8.69
C LEU A 28 -1.93 -0.69 9.67
N PHE A 29 -2.19 -0.54 10.96
CA PHE A 29 -1.55 -1.38 11.98
C PHE A 29 -1.88 -2.87 11.78
N VAL A 30 -3.15 -3.19 11.56
CA VAL A 30 -3.58 -4.57 11.29
C VAL A 30 -2.93 -5.10 10.01
N THR A 31 -2.90 -4.29 8.94
CA THR A 31 -2.23 -4.67 7.69
C THR A 31 -0.75 -4.96 7.90
N LEU A 32 -0.03 -4.10 8.62
CA LEU A 32 1.38 -4.31 8.94
C LEU A 32 1.59 -5.56 9.81
N ALA A 33 0.73 -5.77 10.82
CA ALA A 33 0.78 -6.92 11.70
C ALA A 33 0.62 -8.26 10.95
N VAL A 34 -0.06 -8.27 9.82
CA VAL A 34 -0.23 -9.46 8.98
C VAL A 34 0.82 -9.51 7.86
N SER A 35 1.06 -8.40 7.16
CA SER A 35 1.94 -8.38 5.99
C SER A 35 3.41 -8.57 6.35
N VAL A 36 3.87 -8.05 7.49
CA VAL A 36 5.27 -8.19 7.91
C VAL A 36 5.63 -9.65 8.23
N PRO A 37 4.87 -10.42 9.04
CA PRO A 37 5.15 -11.85 9.23
C PRO A 37 5.07 -12.65 7.93
N CYS A 38 4.11 -12.35 7.05
CA CYS A 38 4.03 -13.00 5.74
C CYS A 38 5.25 -12.71 4.86
N ALA A 39 5.70 -11.47 4.81
CA ALA A 39 6.90 -11.09 4.07
C ALA A 39 8.17 -11.73 4.64
N LEU A 40 8.30 -11.78 5.97
CA LEU A 40 9.37 -12.49 6.64
C LEU A 40 9.33 -14.00 6.34
N GLY A 41 8.13 -14.60 6.37
CA GLY A 41 7.93 -15.99 5.97
C GLY A 41 8.43 -16.23 4.55
N LEU A 42 8.02 -15.41 3.58
CA LEU A 42 8.50 -15.48 2.20
C LEU A 42 10.01 -15.29 2.09
N PHE A 43 10.57 -14.37 2.85
CA PHE A 43 12.01 -14.09 2.85
C PHE A 43 12.85 -15.29 3.33
N PHE A 44 12.42 -15.94 4.42
CA PHE A 44 13.12 -17.09 4.98
C PHE A 44 12.84 -18.38 4.21
N LEU A 45 11.60 -18.58 3.73
CA LEU A 45 11.22 -19.76 2.97
C LEU A 45 11.63 -19.70 1.49
N ALA A 46 12.09 -18.56 0.98
CA ALA A 46 12.49 -18.40 -0.43
C ALA A 46 13.47 -19.49 -0.90
N GLY A 47 14.47 -19.85 -0.09
CA GLY A 47 15.43 -20.88 -0.41
C GLY A 47 14.84 -22.30 -0.45
N PRO A 48 14.22 -22.77 0.63
CA PRO A 48 13.55 -24.08 0.63
C PRO A 48 12.46 -24.20 -0.44
N ALA A 49 11.62 -23.17 -0.58
CA ALA A 49 10.55 -23.18 -1.57
C ALA A 49 11.07 -23.25 -3.00
N ALA A 50 12.11 -22.49 -3.34
CA ALA A 50 12.73 -22.56 -4.65
C ALA A 50 13.25 -23.98 -4.99
N ARG A 51 13.87 -24.66 -4.04
CA ARG A 51 14.38 -26.03 -4.22
C ARG A 51 13.28 -27.07 -4.38
N ILE A 52 12.14 -26.88 -3.72
CA ILE A 52 11.01 -27.82 -3.79
C ILE A 52 10.22 -27.62 -5.10
N ILE A 53 9.91 -26.36 -5.43
CA ILE A 53 9.05 -26.03 -6.57
C ILE A 53 9.80 -26.18 -7.89
N PHE A 54 11.05 -25.76 -7.92
CA PHE A 54 11.86 -25.69 -9.13
C PHE A 54 13.03 -26.67 -9.12
N ARG A 55 12.73 -27.97 -8.93
CA ARG A 55 13.76 -29.04 -8.93
C ARG A 55 14.56 -29.15 -10.22
N ALA A 56 14.01 -28.64 -11.34
CA ALA A 56 14.63 -28.70 -12.65
C ALA A 56 15.55 -27.51 -12.98
N LEU A 57 15.60 -26.46 -12.10
CA LEU A 57 16.47 -25.31 -12.34
C LEU A 57 17.92 -25.60 -11.97
N SER A 58 18.82 -25.00 -12.74
CA SER A 58 20.25 -24.99 -12.41
C SER A 58 20.51 -24.26 -11.08
N HIS A 59 21.66 -24.53 -10.47
CA HIS A 59 22.02 -23.90 -9.20
C HIS A 59 22.10 -22.35 -9.30
N GLU A 60 22.54 -21.83 -10.44
CA GLU A 60 22.62 -20.39 -10.72
C GLU A 60 21.25 -19.76 -10.86
N GLU A 61 20.34 -20.34 -11.61
CA GLU A 61 18.97 -19.87 -11.79
C GLU A 61 18.19 -19.86 -10.46
N SER A 62 18.38 -20.88 -9.64
CA SER A 62 17.80 -20.97 -8.30
C SER A 62 18.29 -19.84 -7.40
N ALA A 63 19.58 -19.48 -7.46
CA ALA A 63 20.12 -18.37 -6.69
C ALA A 63 19.54 -17.00 -7.11
N VAL A 64 19.34 -16.80 -8.42
CA VAL A 64 18.70 -15.58 -8.94
C VAL A 64 17.25 -15.51 -8.48
N LEU A 65 16.51 -16.61 -8.56
CA LEU A 65 15.12 -16.67 -8.11
C LEU A 65 14.97 -16.34 -6.62
N VAL A 66 15.81 -16.92 -5.76
CA VAL A 66 15.80 -16.65 -4.32
C VAL A 66 16.05 -15.17 -4.03
N LYS A 67 17.00 -14.54 -4.74
CA LYS A 67 17.25 -13.10 -4.59
C LYS A 67 16.04 -12.26 -5.02
N LEU A 68 15.40 -12.62 -6.13
CA LEU A 68 14.18 -11.95 -6.60
C LEU A 68 13.04 -12.06 -5.60
N VAL A 69 12.77 -13.24 -5.06
CA VAL A 69 11.72 -13.43 -4.05
C VAL A 69 12.00 -12.61 -2.81
N LYS A 70 13.27 -12.50 -2.37
CA LYS A 70 13.64 -11.66 -1.23
C LYS A 70 13.39 -10.17 -1.48
N ILE A 71 13.72 -9.66 -2.66
CA ILE A 71 13.43 -8.27 -3.03
C ILE A 71 11.91 -8.06 -3.06
N LEU A 72 11.16 -8.92 -3.75
CA LEU A 72 9.71 -8.82 -3.86
C LEU A 72 8.96 -9.00 -2.52
N SER A 73 9.57 -9.63 -1.52
CA SER A 73 8.99 -9.70 -0.16
C SER A 73 8.82 -8.31 0.46
N VAL A 74 9.73 -7.39 0.17
CA VAL A 74 9.64 -5.99 0.61
C VAL A 74 8.50 -5.28 -0.13
N SER A 75 8.39 -5.48 -1.45
CA SER A 75 7.28 -4.97 -2.26
C SER A 75 5.92 -5.39 -1.72
N ALA A 76 5.78 -6.61 -1.23
CA ALA A 76 4.51 -7.13 -0.72
C ALA A 76 3.99 -6.33 0.48
N VAL A 77 4.88 -5.86 1.38
CA VAL A 77 4.50 -5.01 2.52
C VAL A 77 3.99 -3.66 2.03
N PHE A 78 4.74 -2.98 1.15
CA PHE A 78 4.33 -1.68 0.61
C PHE A 78 3.04 -1.79 -0.19
N LEU A 79 2.87 -2.84 -0.99
CA LEU A 79 1.65 -3.10 -1.73
C LEU A 79 0.45 -3.25 -0.80
N SER A 80 0.56 -4.03 0.27
CA SER A 80 -0.50 -4.23 1.25
C SER A 80 -0.90 -2.91 1.94
N CYS A 81 0.08 -2.09 2.31
CA CYS A 81 -0.15 -0.77 2.90
C CYS A 81 -0.85 0.19 1.91
N THR A 82 -0.40 0.21 0.65
CA THR A 82 -1.01 1.01 -0.42
C THR A 82 -2.46 0.61 -0.64
N GLN A 83 -2.76 -0.68 -0.74
CA GLN A 83 -4.12 -1.20 -0.89
C GLN A 83 -5.03 -0.77 0.27
N THR A 84 -4.53 -0.84 1.49
CA THR A 84 -5.27 -0.40 2.69
C THR A 84 -5.56 1.11 2.65
N LEU A 85 -4.58 1.94 2.29
CA LEU A 85 -4.76 3.38 2.17
C LEU A 85 -5.73 3.76 1.05
N SER A 86 -5.65 3.10 -0.11
CA SER A 86 -6.58 3.28 -1.23
C SER A 86 -8.00 2.87 -0.86
N ALA A 87 -8.18 1.77 -0.11
CA ALA A 87 -9.47 1.38 0.43
C ALA A 87 -10.03 2.42 1.42
N CYS A 88 -9.18 3.02 2.26
CA CYS A 88 -9.58 4.11 3.15
C CYS A 88 -10.03 5.35 2.37
N LEU A 89 -9.35 5.74 1.29
CA LEU A 89 -9.74 6.86 0.41
C LEU A 89 -11.10 6.59 -0.26
N THR A 90 -11.30 5.38 -0.75
CA THR A 90 -12.57 4.96 -1.34
C THR A 90 -13.71 5.00 -0.31
N GLY A 91 -13.46 4.50 0.91
CA GLY A 91 -14.42 4.55 2.02
C GLY A 91 -14.72 5.99 2.50
N LEU A 92 -13.83 6.94 2.27
CA LEU A 92 -14.05 8.37 2.51
C LEU A 92 -14.87 9.06 1.40
N GLY A 93 -15.31 8.32 0.37
CA GLY A 93 -16.04 8.84 -0.78
C GLY A 93 -15.17 9.61 -1.78
N LYS A 94 -13.88 9.29 -1.82
CA LYS A 94 -12.89 9.96 -2.70
C LYS A 94 -12.13 8.96 -3.59
N PRO A 95 -12.83 8.07 -4.34
CA PRO A 95 -12.19 7.03 -5.15
C PRO A 95 -11.28 7.60 -6.25
N LYS A 96 -11.56 8.82 -6.72
CA LYS A 96 -10.74 9.49 -7.75
C LYS A 96 -9.27 9.63 -7.33
N TYR A 97 -9.00 9.90 -6.06
CA TYR A 97 -7.62 10.05 -5.58
C TYR A 97 -6.88 8.71 -5.51
N ALA A 98 -7.57 7.63 -5.14
CA ALA A 98 -7.00 6.29 -5.19
C ALA A 98 -6.67 5.88 -6.64
N ALA A 99 -7.55 6.20 -7.60
CA ALA A 99 -7.31 5.93 -9.02
C ALA A 99 -6.11 6.74 -9.58
N ILE A 100 -5.98 8.01 -9.20
CA ILE A 100 -4.84 8.86 -9.61
C ILE A 100 -3.52 8.31 -9.03
N SER A 101 -3.50 7.93 -7.76
CA SER A 101 -2.34 7.33 -7.10
C SER A 101 -1.87 6.07 -7.84
N MET A 102 -2.80 5.17 -8.16
CA MET A 102 -2.51 3.96 -8.94
C MET A 102 -2.00 4.29 -10.35
N GLY A 103 -2.60 5.28 -11.02
CA GLY A 103 -2.14 5.74 -12.35
C GLY A 103 -0.69 6.24 -12.31
N ILE A 104 -0.35 7.07 -11.33
CA ILE A 104 1.02 7.55 -11.13
C ILE A 104 1.97 6.38 -10.86
N ALA A 105 1.58 5.45 -9.99
CA ALA A 105 2.39 4.29 -9.66
C ALA A 105 2.69 3.43 -10.90
N VAL A 106 1.69 3.15 -11.72
CA VAL A 106 1.85 2.37 -12.97
C VAL A 106 2.77 3.12 -13.96
N THR A 107 2.60 4.43 -14.10
CA THR A 107 3.45 5.24 -14.96
C THR A 107 4.91 5.20 -14.49
N VAL A 108 5.16 5.41 -13.21
CA VAL A 108 6.51 5.31 -12.62
C VAL A 108 7.11 3.92 -12.85
N LYS A 109 6.33 2.86 -12.59
CA LYS A 109 6.78 1.48 -12.82
C LYS A 109 7.17 1.24 -14.28
N THR A 110 6.36 1.71 -15.22
CA THR A 110 6.62 1.54 -16.66
C THR A 110 7.90 2.27 -17.08
N VAL A 111 8.08 3.50 -16.65
CA VAL A 111 9.27 4.31 -16.95
C VAL A 111 10.52 3.67 -16.32
N LEU A 112 10.44 3.26 -15.06
CA LEU A 112 11.57 2.61 -14.39
C LEU A 112 11.92 1.26 -15.02
N ASN A 113 10.91 0.46 -15.37
CA ASN A 113 11.15 -0.81 -16.07
C ASN A 113 11.88 -0.58 -17.38
N PHE A 114 11.44 0.41 -18.18
CA PHE A 114 12.11 0.71 -19.45
C PHE A 114 13.56 1.15 -19.23
N ALA A 115 13.80 2.00 -18.22
CA ALA A 115 15.14 2.50 -17.91
C ALA A 115 16.08 1.41 -17.34
N LEU A 116 15.58 0.59 -16.41
CA LEU A 116 16.40 -0.38 -15.69
C LEU A 116 16.57 -1.71 -16.46
N VAL A 117 15.56 -2.16 -17.17
CA VAL A 117 15.61 -3.40 -17.98
C VAL A 117 16.47 -3.20 -19.23
N SER A 118 16.56 -1.97 -19.75
CA SER A 118 17.43 -1.63 -20.86
C SER A 118 18.92 -1.81 -20.53
N GLN A 119 19.31 -1.84 -19.26
CA GLN A 119 20.66 -2.10 -18.82
C GLN A 119 20.92 -3.59 -18.68
N ARG A 120 21.66 -4.19 -19.61
CA ARG A 120 21.98 -5.64 -19.69
C ARG A 120 22.48 -6.28 -18.37
N LYS A 121 23.14 -5.52 -17.49
CA LYS A 121 23.69 -6.03 -16.21
C LYS A 121 22.65 -6.15 -15.07
N ILE A 122 21.49 -5.45 -15.18
CA ILE A 122 20.53 -5.32 -14.07
C ILE A 122 19.14 -5.86 -14.47
N SER A 123 19.00 -6.34 -15.71
CA SER A 123 17.74 -6.63 -16.40
C SER A 123 16.66 -7.29 -15.53
N VAL A 124 16.94 -8.38 -14.81
CA VAL A 124 15.95 -9.11 -14.02
C VAL A 124 15.74 -8.46 -12.65
N TYR A 125 16.81 -8.02 -12.00
CA TYR A 125 16.72 -7.32 -10.70
C TYR A 125 16.15 -5.92 -10.85
N GLY A 126 16.36 -5.27 -12.00
CA GLY A 126 15.82 -3.96 -12.31
C GLY A 126 14.30 -3.91 -12.25
N ALA A 127 13.64 -4.94 -12.77
CA ALA A 127 12.19 -5.04 -12.71
C ALA A 127 11.66 -5.18 -11.26
N ALA A 128 12.36 -5.92 -10.40
CA ALA A 128 11.99 -6.07 -9.01
C ALA A 128 12.18 -4.76 -8.23
N ILE A 129 13.31 -4.07 -8.44
CA ILE A 129 13.60 -2.76 -7.83
C ILE A 129 12.58 -1.71 -8.31
N ALA A 130 12.23 -1.72 -9.61
CA ALA A 130 11.21 -0.83 -10.14
C ALA A 130 9.84 -1.04 -9.47
N ALA A 131 9.49 -2.27 -9.14
CA ALA A 131 8.28 -2.58 -8.39
C ALA A 131 8.34 -2.01 -6.96
N ASP A 132 9.45 -2.17 -6.24
CA ASP A 132 9.62 -1.63 -4.89
C ASP A 132 9.47 -0.11 -4.89
N VAL A 133 10.17 0.59 -5.78
CA VAL A 133 10.10 2.05 -5.91
C VAL A 133 8.69 2.51 -6.25
N CYS A 134 8.02 1.82 -7.17
CA CYS A 134 6.64 2.12 -7.57
C CYS A 134 5.68 2.05 -6.37
N TYR A 135 5.74 0.97 -5.59
CA TYR A 135 4.85 0.82 -4.42
C TYR A 135 5.20 1.78 -3.30
N LEU A 136 6.46 2.14 -3.12
CA LEU A 136 6.87 3.19 -2.18
C LEU A 136 6.29 4.55 -2.57
N VAL A 137 6.35 4.91 -3.84
CA VAL A 137 5.77 6.16 -4.38
C VAL A 137 4.25 6.16 -4.20
N ALA A 138 3.57 5.07 -4.55
CA ALA A 138 2.12 4.93 -4.37
C ALA A 138 1.73 5.06 -2.89
N PHE A 139 2.46 4.40 -1.99
CA PHE A 139 2.24 4.48 -0.56
C PHE A 139 2.37 5.91 -0.04
N ALA A 140 3.44 6.62 -0.42
CA ALA A 140 3.66 8.01 -0.02
C ALA A 140 2.53 8.92 -0.52
N PHE A 141 2.10 8.75 -1.76
CA PHE A 141 1.00 9.51 -2.36
C PHE A 141 -0.32 9.28 -1.62
N ASP A 142 -0.69 8.01 -1.41
CA ASP A 142 -1.92 7.64 -0.71
C ASP A 142 -1.92 8.14 0.74
N LEU A 143 -0.76 8.09 1.42
CA LEU A 143 -0.61 8.60 2.77
C LEU A 143 -0.86 10.10 2.83
N VAL A 144 -0.22 10.87 1.94
CA VAL A 144 -0.36 12.33 1.86
C VAL A 144 -1.82 12.71 1.56
N TYR A 145 -2.44 12.05 0.58
CA TYR A 145 -3.84 12.32 0.23
C TYR A 145 -4.81 11.99 1.37
N ASN A 146 -4.63 10.87 2.07
CA ASN A 146 -5.42 10.54 3.26
C ASN A 146 -5.31 11.63 4.34
N LEU A 147 -4.11 12.15 4.58
CA LEU A 147 -3.87 13.22 5.54
C LEU A 147 -4.56 14.53 5.11
N ILE A 148 -4.44 14.90 3.84
CA ILE A 148 -5.06 16.12 3.29
C ILE A 148 -6.60 16.04 3.37
N VAL A 149 -7.18 14.92 2.94
CA VAL A 149 -8.64 14.73 2.96
C VAL A 149 -9.18 14.78 4.38
N THR A 150 -8.48 14.15 5.32
CA THR A 150 -8.86 14.16 6.73
C THR A 150 -8.75 15.57 7.34
N ARG A 151 -7.71 16.35 6.99
CA ARG A 151 -7.57 17.75 7.43
C ARG A 151 -8.67 18.65 6.85
N ARG A 152 -9.00 18.51 5.57
CA ARG A 152 -10.07 19.30 4.92
C ARG A 152 -11.44 19.04 5.54
N LYS A 153 -11.75 17.81 5.95
CA LYS A 153 -13.00 17.50 6.68
C LYS A 153 -13.06 18.24 8.03
N LYS A 154 -11.93 18.38 8.72
CA LYS A 154 -11.84 19.14 9.97
C LYS A 154 -12.17 20.64 9.77
N LEU A 155 -11.58 21.26 8.75
CA LEU A 155 -11.79 22.69 8.45
C LEU A 155 -13.25 22.98 8.05
N ARG A 156 -13.85 22.13 7.22
CA ARG A 156 -15.23 22.30 6.76
C ARG A 156 -16.27 22.13 7.87
N GLY A 157 -16.00 21.32 8.87
CA GLY A 157 -16.86 21.19 10.05
C GLY A 157 -16.81 22.40 10.99
N ASN A 158 -15.72 23.19 10.98
CA ASN A 158 -15.59 24.39 11.79
C ASN A 158 -16.21 25.64 11.13
N THR A 159 -16.34 25.69 9.81
CA THR A 159 -16.90 26.83 9.06
C THR A 159 -18.44 26.77 8.97
N ALA A 160 -19.03 25.64 9.34
CA ALA A 160 -20.50 25.44 9.33
C ALA A 160 -21.16 25.74 10.70
N ARG A 161 -20.43 26.35 11.62
CA ARG A 161 -20.92 26.94 12.88
C ARG A 161 -20.90 28.45 12.81
#